data_a0b25e5f6a55bf23fed9cd2b67fd017f
#
_entry.id   a0b25e5f6a55bf23fed9cd2b67fd017f
#
_cell.length_a   1.000
_cell.length_b   1.000
_cell.length_c   1.000
_cell.angle_alpha   90.00
_cell.angle_beta   90.00
_cell.angle_gamma   90.00
#
_symmetry.space_group_name_H-M   'P 1'
#
loop_
_entity.id
_entity.type
_entity.pdbx_description
1 polymer ?
#
loop_
_entity_poly.entity_id
_entity_poly.type
_entity_poly.pdbx_seq_one_letter_code
_entity_poly.pdbx_strand_id
1 'polypeptide(L)'
;SVYASNILHKDYNLTLIIAQAAAIVAYLPVGFVAGRIGRKKTILAGVVMLTVAFGVAGFLTADSPSALMNAMFALAGIAWATINVNSFPMVVELASGGDVGKYTGFYYTASMAAQVATPMVSGLLMDKFGMHVLFPYAAVFTGLAFVTMLFVKHGDNRDIPAEKAGDTDMTVEELTND
;
A
#
# COMPACT_ATOMS: atom_id res chain seq x y z
N SER A 1 -6.07 6.70 15.82
CA SER A 1 -6.76 7.71 16.64
C SER A 1 -6.55 7.43 18.12
N VAL A 2 -6.94 6.25 18.62
CA VAL A 2 -6.88 5.87 20.04
C VAL A 2 -5.46 6.02 20.63
N TYR A 3 -4.42 5.60 19.90
CA TYR A 3 -3.03 5.76 20.37
C TYR A 3 -2.63 7.24 20.56
N ALA A 4 -2.95 8.08 19.58
CA ALA A 4 -2.61 9.50 19.64
C ALA A 4 -3.35 10.23 20.77
N SER A 5 -4.63 9.88 21.01
CA SER A 5 -5.41 10.44 22.11
C SER A 5 -4.92 9.96 23.48
N ASN A 6 -4.70 8.67 23.65
CA ASN A 6 -4.46 8.07 24.97
C ASN A 6 -2.99 8.09 25.41
N ILE A 7 -2.07 8.04 24.45
CA ILE A 7 -0.61 7.98 24.75
C ILE A 7 0.06 9.32 24.49
N LEU A 8 -0.25 9.96 23.35
CA LEU A 8 0.44 11.21 22.98
C LEU A 8 -0.31 12.47 23.46
N HIS A 9 -1.56 12.34 23.94
CA HIS A 9 -2.41 13.45 24.38
C HIS A 9 -2.50 14.59 23.35
N LYS A 10 -2.50 14.26 22.06
CA LYS A 10 -2.49 15.21 20.93
C LYS A 10 -3.75 15.08 20.09
N ASP A 11 -4.13 16.17 19.43
CA ASP A 11 -5.23 16.16 18.48
C ASP A 11 -4.86 15.30 17.25
N TYR A 12 -5.52 14.16 17.14
CA TYR A 12 -5.30 13.21 16.05
C TYR A 12 -6.10 13.56 14.78
N ASN A 13 -7.11 14.40 14.88
CA ASN A 13 -7.98 14.73 13.73
C ASN A 13 -7.17 15.44 12.65
N LEU A 14 -6.41 16.46 13.04
CA LEU A 14 -5.52 17.17 12.12
C LEU A 14 -4.46 16.24 11.52
N THR A 15 -3.87 15.37 12.33
CA THR A 15 -2.87 14.40 11.88
C THR A 15 -3.43 13.42 10.85
N LEU A 16 -4.66 12.93 11.05
CA LEU A 16 -5.34 12.06 10.08
C LEU A 16 -5.68 12.81 8.79
N ILE A 17 -6.15 14.06 8.88
CA ILE A 17 -6.42 14.90 7.70
C ILE A 17 -5.14 15.10 6.89
N ILE A 18 -4.02 15.39 7.54
CA ILE A 18 -2.71 15.56 6.89
C ILE A 18 -2.30 14.27 6.19
N ALA A 19 -2.43 13.11 6.85
CA ALA A 19 -2.11 11.82 6.26
C ALA A 19 -2.95 11.51 5.02
N GLN A 20 -4.26 11.77 5.09
CA GLN A 20 -5.17 11.55 3.96
C GLN A 20 -4.91 12.52 2.81
N ALA A 21 -4.69 13.80 3.11
CA ALA A 21 -4.34 14.80 2.09
C ALA A 21 -3.02 14.42 1.39
N ALA A 22 -2.01 14.01 2.14
CA ALA A 22 -0.74 13.56 1.61
C ALA A 22 -0.91 12.32 0.71
N ALA A 23 -1.76 11.36 1.10
CA ALA A 23 -2.10 10.20 0.30
C ALA A 23 -2.76 10.59 -1.03
N ILE A 24 -3.79 11.46 -0.99
CA ILE A 24 -4.50 11.92 -2.18
C ILE A 24 -3.55 12.61 -3.16
N VAL A 25 -2.72 13.53 -2.67
CA VAL A 25 -1.73 14.23 -3.52
C VAL A 25 -0.70 13.26 -4.11
N ALA A 26 -0.34 12.21 -3.38
CA ALA A 26 0.62 11.21 -3.84
C ALA A 26 0.09 10.27 -4.94
N TYR A 27 -1.23 10.09 -5.06
CA TYR A 27 -1.79 9.12 -6.02
C TYR A 27 -1.33 9.36 -7.46
N LEU A 28 -1.39 10.60 -7.94
CA LEU A 28 -1.01 10.94 -9.32
C LEU A 28 0.49 10.74 -9.59
N PRO A 29 1.42 11.37 -8.82
CA PRO A 29 2.85 11.22 -9.08
C PRO A 29 3.33 9.78 -8.87
N VAL A 30 2.75 9.04 -7.94
CA VAL A 30 3.11 7.64 -7.70
C VAL A 30 2.76 6.74 -8.89
N GLY A 31 1.58 6.93 -9.51
CA GLY A 31 1.21 6.21 -10.72
C GLY A 31 2.19 6.45 -11.87
N PHE A 32 2.60 7.70 -12.04
CA PHE A 32 3.60 8.08 -13.05
C PHE A 32 4.99 7.47 -12.78
N VAL A 33 5.43 7.50 -11.53
CA VAL A 33 6.70 6.89 -11.10
C VAL A 33 6.68 5.38 -11.32
N ALA A 34 5.57 4.71 -10.98
CA ALA A 34 5.41 3.28 -11.16
C ALA A 34 5.50 2.86 -12.64
N GLY A 35 4.97 3.68 -13.55
CA GLY A 35 5.12 3.47 -14.99
C GLY A 35 6.56 3.53 -15.49
N ARG A 36 7.44 4.29 -14.81
CA ARG A 36 8.85 4.44 -15.21
C ARG A 36 9.79 3.41 -14.59
N ILE A 37 9.68 3.17 -13.29
CA ILE A 37 10.63 2.33 -12.53
C ILE A 37 10.12 0.92 -12.28
N GLY A 38 8.86 0.65 -12.61
CA GLY A 38 8.18 -0.61 -12.38
C GLY A 38 7.38 -0.63 -11.08
N ARG A 39 6.29 -1.40 -11.06
CA ARG A 39 5.35 -1.47 -9.93
C ARG A 39 5.97 -2.14 -8.71
N LYS A 40 6.72 -3.22 -8.91
CA LYS A 40 7.39 -3.94 -7.82
C LYS A 40 8.32 -3.00 -7.02
N LYS A 41 9.17 -2.24 -7.71
CA LYS A 41 10.10 -1.30 -7.05
C LYS A 41 9.36 -0.20 -6.32
N THR A 42 8.28 0.29 -6.91
CA THR A 42 7.44 1.33 -6.30
C THR A 42 6.75 0.81 -5.03
N ILE A 43 6.20 -0.41 -5.05
CA ILE A 43 5.61 -1.04 -3.86
C ILE A 43 6.68 -1.24 -2.78
N LEU A 44 7.87 -1.74 -3.14
CA LEU A 44 8.97 -1.91 -2.19
C LEU A 44 9.36 -0.58 -1.53
N ALA A 45 9.46 0.51 -2.30
CA ALA A 45 9.70 1.85 -1.76
C ALA A 45 8.59 2.27 -0.78
N GLY A 46 7.32 2.05 -1.13
CA GLY A 46 6.18 2.30 -0.24
C GLY A 46 6.25 1.50 1.05
N VAL A 47 6.59 0.21 0.99
CA VAL A 47 6.74 -0.65 2.17
C VAL A 47 7.89 -0.17 3.07
N VAL A 48 9.03 0.22 2.50
CA VAL A 48 10.13 0.80 3.27
C VAL A 48 9.72 2.09 3.96
N MET A 49 9.08 3.01 3.23
CA MET A 49 8.56 4.26 3.80
C MET A 49 7.59 4.00 4.96
N LEU A 50 6.68 3.02 4.80
CA LEU A 50 5.72 2.64 5.83
C LEU A 50 6.40 2.04 7.06
N THR A 51 7.40 1.16 6.86
CA THR A 51 8.19 0.56 7.93
C THR A 51 8.96 1.63 8.73
N VAL A 52 9.56 2.60 8.03
CA VAL A 52 10.25 3.73 8.66
C VAL A 52 9.27 4.61 9.44
N ALA A 53 8.12 4.95 8.84
CA ALA A 53 7.11 5.76 9.49
C ALA A 53 6.60 5.11 10.78
N PHE A 54 6.28 3.82 10.78
CA PHE A 54 5.83 3.10 11.96
C PHE A 54 6.96 2.85 12.96
N GLY A 55 8.17 2.54 12.48
CA GLY A 55 9.35 2.40 13.33
C GLY A 55 9.63 3.67 14.13
N VAL A 56 9.67 4.82 13.48
CA VAL A 56 9.87 6.11 14.16
C VAL A 56 8.67 6.46 15.04
N ALA A 57 7.44 6.23 14.58
CA ALA A 57 6.24 6.50 15.37
C ALA A 57 6.20 5.69 16.68
N GLY A 58 6.82 4.51 16.71
CA GLY A 58 6.95 3.69 17.92
C GLY A 58 7.80 4.32 19.04
N PHE A 59 8.67 5.25 18.69
CA PHE A 59 9.50 6.00 19.65
C PHE A 59 8.92 7.37 20.03
N LEU A 60 7.79 7.77 19.44
CA LEU A 60 7.16 9.05 19.79
C LEU A 60 6.54 9.00 21.19
N THR A 61 6.77 10.07 21.95
CA THR A 61 6.22 10.30 23.29
C THR A 61 5.34 11.55 23.30
N ALA A 62 4.67 11.81 24.42
CA ALA A 62 3.88 13.04 24.60
C ALA A 62 4.70 14.33 24.42
N ASP A 63 5.99 14.28 24.76
CA ASP A 63 6.93 15.41 24.65
C ASP A 63 7.47 15.60 23.23
N SER A 64 7.25 14.63 22.33
CA SER A 64 7.73 14.74 20.94
C SER A 64 7.05 15.88 20.20
N PRO A 65 7.77 16.63 19.32
CA PRO A 65 7.20 17.70 18.53
C PRO A 65 6.01 17.21 17.68
N SER A 66 4.89 17.94 17.69
CA SER A 66 3.72 17.60 16.88
C SER A 66 4.03 17.60 15.37
N ALA A 67 5.00 18.41 14.95
CA ALA A 67 5.48 18.42 13.56
C ALA A 67 6.09 17.08 13.16
N LEU A 68 6.86 16.42 14.04
CA LEU A 68 7.43 15.10 13.76
C LEU A 68 6.33 14.04 13.63
N MET A 69 5.35 14.07 14.54
CA MET A 69 4.19 13.18 14.46
C MET A 69 3.45 13.36 13.11
N ASN A 70 3.12 14.60 12.77
CA ASN A 70 2.42 14.91 11.50
C ASN A 70 3.24 14.48 10.28
N ALA A 71 4.57 14.67 10.31
CA ALA A 71 5.45 14.22 9.22
C ALA A 71 5.46 12.69 9.06
N MET A 72 5.51 11.94 10.16
CA MET A 72 5.47 10.48 10.10
C MET A 72 4.12 9.95 9.61
N PHE A 73 3.02 10.57 10.02
CA PHE A 73 1.69 10.19 9.51
C PHE A 73 1.48 10.60 8.06
N ALA A 74 2.00 11.75 7.63
CA ALA A 74 2.01 12.14 6.22
C ALA A 74 2.83 11.14 5.38
N LEU A 75 4.02 10.75 5.86
CA LEU A 75 4.85 9.72 5.22
C LEU A 75 4.12 8.38 5.13
N ALA A 76 3.43 7.96 6.19
CA ALA A 76 2.60 6.76 6.18
C ALA A 76 1.45 6.85 5.16
N GLY A 77 0.82 8.02 5.02
CA GLY A 77 -0.21 8.27 4.01
C GLY A 77 0.32 8.14 2.58
N ILE A 78 1.47 8.76 2.29
CA ILE A 78 2.15 8.62 0.98
C ILE A 78 2.55 7.17 0.71
N ALA A 79 3.11 6.50 1.71
CA ALA A 79 3.51 5.10 1.61
C ALA A 79 2.33 4.18 1.32
N TRP A 80 1.21 4.38 2.03
CA TRP A 80 -0.04 3.68 1.80
C TRP A 80 -0.58 3.88 0.39
N ALA A 81 -0.61 5.13 -0.09
CA ALA A 81 -1.00 5.45 -1.47
C ALA A 81 -0.10 4.72 -2.47
N THR A 82 1.22 4.75 -2.23
CA THR A 82 2.23 4.11 -3.09
C THR A 82 2.01 2.60 -3.23
N ILE A 83 1.65 1.93 -2.15
CA ILE A 83 1.36 0.49 -2.16
C ILE A 83 0.03 0.23 -2.89
N ASN A 84 -1.04 0.94 -2.52
CA ASN A 84 -2.39 0.65 -3.03
C ASN A 84 -2.56 0.91 -4.53
N VAL A 85 -2.00 2.01 -5.05
CA VAL A 85 -2.05 2.33 -6.49
C VAL A 85 -1.45 1.23 -7.34
N ASN A 86 -0.45 0.53 -6.82
CA ASN A 86 0.32 -0.44 -7.60
C ASN A 86 -0.07 -1.90 -7.35
N SER A 87 -0.63 -2.21 -6.16
CA SER A 87 -0.90 -3.60 -5.76
C SER A 87 -1.96 -4.27 -6.62
N PHE A 88 -3.11 -3.64 -6.80
CA PHE A 88 -4.20 -4.22 -7.58
C PHE A 88 -3.85 -4.37 -9.07
N PRO A 89 -3.33 -3.34 -9.76
CA PRO A 89 -2.89 -3.48 -11.14
C PRO A 89 -1.82 -4.57 -11.32
N MET A 90 -0.90 -4.70 -10.37
CA MET A 90 0.12 -5.76 -10.40
C MET A 90 -0.51 -7.16 -10.38
N VAL A 91 -1.58 -7.35 -9.62
CA VAL A 91 -2.32 -8.63 -9.55
C VAL A 91 -3.09 -8.89 -10.85
N VAL A 92 -3.70 -7.86 -11.44
CA VAL A 92 -4.42 -7.99 -12.71
C VAL A 92 -3.47 -8.34 -13.86
N GLU A 93 -2.26 -7.83 -13.87
CA GLU A 93 -1.23 -8.18 -14.87
C GLU A 93 -0.74 -9.64 -14.79
N LEU A 94 -0.93 -10.30 -13.65
CA LEU A 94 -0.67 -11.75 -13.53
C LEU A 94 -1.73 -12.58 -14.25
N ALA A 95 -2.90 -12.02 -14.51
CA ALA A 95 -4.02 -12.71 -15.16
C ALA A 95 -3.80 -12.72 -16.67
N SER A 96 -3.62 -13.90 -17.25
CA SER A 96 -3.58 -14.10 -18.70
C SER A 96 -4.98 -14.45 -19.17
N GLY A 97 -5.56 -13.63 -20.07
CA GLY A 97 -6.75 -14.04 -20.86
C GLY A 97 -8.01 -14.31 -20.05
N GLY A 98 -8.78 -14.75 -19.59
CA GLY A 98 -10.06 -14.99 -18.89
C GLY A 98 -9.96 -15.08 -17.36
N ASP A 99 -8.75 -15.14 -16.79
CA ASP A 99 -8.55 -15.40 -15.36
C ASP A 99 -8.57 -14.14 -14.46
N VAL A 100 -8.80 -12.95 -15.02
CA VAL A 100 -8.80 -11.67 -14.27
C VAL A 100 -9.73 -11.72 -13.06
N GLY A 101 -10.93 -12.25 -13.22
CA GLY A 101 -11.91 -12.37 -12.14
C GLY A 101 -11.40 -13.25 -10.98
N LYS A 102 -10.72 -14.34 -11.30
CA LYS A 102 -10.15 -15.28 -10.32
C LYS A 102 -9.04 -14.61 -9.49
N TYR A 103 -8.08 -13.95 -10.14
CA TYR A 103 -7.00 -13.25 -9.44
C TYR A 103 -7.50 -12.06 -8.63
N THR A 104 -8.47 -11.31 -9.16
CA THR A 104 -9.15 -10.25 -8.43
C THR A 104 -9.85 -10.80 -7.19
N GLY A 105 -10.55 -11.93 -7.31
CA GLY A 105 -11.18 -12.61 -6.17
C GLY A 105 -10.17 -13.01 -5.09
N PHE A 106 -9.05 -13.61 -5.46
CA PHE A 106 -7.99 -13.97 -4.52
C PHE A 106 -7.39 -12.75 -3.82
N TYR A 107 -7.13 -11.67 -4.56
CA TYR A 107 -6.62 -10.43 -4.00
C TYR A 107 -7.55 -9.84 -2.93
N TYR A 108 -8.84 -9.69 -3.26
CA TYR A 108 -9.80 -9.14 -2.32
C TYR A 108 -10.08 -10.07 -1.14
N THR A 109 -10.13 -11.38 -1.36
CA THR A 109 -10.29 -12.36 -0.27
C THR A 109 -9.13 -12.27 0.73
N ALA A 110 -7.88 -12.26 0.24
CA ALA A 110 -6.71 -12.13 1.09
C ALA A 110 -6.69 -10.76 1.82
N SER A 111 -7.01 -9.69 1.10
CA SER A 111 -7.06 -8.33 1.66
C SER A 111 -8.12 -8.21 2.76
N MET A 112 -9.33 -8.71 2.51
CA MET A 112 -10.42 -8.68 3.50
C MET A 112 -10.11 -9.56 4.71
N ALA A 113 -9.55 -10.75 4.49
CA ALA A 113 -9.12 -11.62 5.59
C ALA A 113 -8.09 -10.91 6.48
N ALA A 114 -7.11 -10.24 5.89
CA ALA A 114 -6.14 -9.45 6.64
C ALA A 114 -6.78 -8.28 7.39
N GLN A 115 -7.73 -7.56 6.78
CA GLN A 115 -8.44 -6.45 7.41
C GLN A 115 -9.29 -6.89 8.62
N VAL A 116 -9.80 -8.12 8.63
CA VAL A 116 -10.51 -8.69 9.78
C VAL A 116 -9.55 -9.23 10.83
N ALA A 117 -8.53 -9.98 10.42
CA ALA A 117 -7.59 -10.62 11.34
C ALA A 117 -6.68 -9.62 12.06
N THR A 118 -6.21 -8.58 11.36
CA THR A 118 -5.25 -7.62 11.91
C THR A 118 -5.78 -6.85 13.13
N PRO A 119 -7.00 -6.28 13.14
CA PRO A 119 -7.53 -5.62 14.33
C PRO A 119 -7.73 -6.58 15.51
N MET A 120 -8.13 -7.83 15.24
CA MET A 120 -8.29 -8.83 16.29
C MET A 120 -6.96 -9.16 16.96
N VAL A 121 -5.95 -9.46 16.16
CA VAL A 121 -4.60 -9.79 16.68
C VAL A 121 -3.96 -8.58 17.38
N SER A 122 -4.02 -7.41 16.77
CA SER A 122 -3.48 -6.19 17.39
C SER A 122 -4.22 -5.81 18.66
N GLY A 123 -5.55 -5.99 18.71
CA GLY A 123 -6.35 -5.77 19.92
C GLY A 123 -5.91 -6.68 21.06
N LEU A 124 -5.82 -7.98 20.82
CA LEU A 124 -5.35 -8.95 21.81
C LEU A 124 -3.93 -8.65 22.32
N LEU A 125 -3.03 -8.19 21.42
CA LEU A 125 -1.68 -7.81 21.80
C LEU A 125 -1.70 -6.53 22.66
N MET A 126 -2.50 -5.55 22.31
CA MET A 126 -2.63 -4.31 23.06
C MET A 126 -3.26 -4.55 24.44
N ASP A 127 -4.23 -5.44 24.56
CA ASP A 127 -4.86 -5.81 25.84
C ASP A 127 -3.85 -6.51 26.77
N LYS A 128 -2.95 -7.32 26.21
CA LYS A 128 -1.99 -8.10 27.00
C LYS A 128 -0.71 -7.34 27.33
N PHE A 129 -0.21 -6.54 26.40
CA PHE A 129 1.10 -5.88 26.49
C PHE A 129 1.02 -4.35 26.53
N GLY A 130 -0.18 -3.79 26.41
CA GLY A 130 -0.40 -2.35 26.36
C GLY A 130 -0.30 -1.76 24.96
N MET A 131 -0.75 -0.51 24.82
CA MET A 131 -0.86 0.17 23.52
C MET A 131 0.49 0.43 22.84
N HIS A 132 1.60 0.40 23.56
CA HIS A 132 2.95 0.62 23.00
C HIS A 132 3.36 -0.44 21.97
N VAL A 133 2.73 -1.62 21.98
CA VAL A 133 3.02 -2.71 21.06
C VAL A 133 2.53 -2.42 19.62
N LEU A 134 1.59 -1.49 19.44
CA LEU A 134 0.94 -1.23 18.16
C LEU A 134 1.93 -0.91 17.04
N PHE A 135 2.82 0.05 17.25
CA PHE A 135 3.78 0.46 16.22
C PHE A 135 4.91 -0.55 15.99
N PRO A 136 5.54 -1.14 17.01
CA PRO A 136 6.46 -2.26 16.81
C PRO A 136 5.82 -3.43 16.06
N TYR A 137 4.60 -3.81 16.40
CA TYR A 137 3.83 -4.81 15.67
C TYR A 137 3.69 -4.42 14.19
N ALA A 138 3.22 -3.20 13.90
CA ALA A 138 3.05 -2.71 12.53
C ALA A 138 4.39 -2.68 11.77
N ALA A 139 5.48 -2.24 12.38
CA ALA A 139 6.80 -2.20 11.78
C ALA A 139 7.34 -3.60 11.44
N VAL A 140 7.12 -4.60 12.30
CA VAL A 140 7.52 -5.99 12.03
C VAL A 140 6.74 -6.55 10.84
N PHE A 141 5.43 -6.38 10.80
CA PHE A 141 4.61 -6.91 9.70
C PHE A 141 4.88 -6.20 8.37
N THR A 142 5.13 -4.89 8.37
CA THR A 142 5.54 -4.18 7.15
C THR A 142 6.95 -4.61 6.72
N GLY A 143 7.87 -4.86 7.64
CA GLY A 143 9.18 -5.45 7.34
C GLY A 143 9.07 -6.86 6.72
N LEU A 144 8.18 -7.71 7.24
CA LEU A 144 7.89 -9.02 6.65
C LEU A 144 7.26 -8.89 5.25
N ALA A 145 6.39 -7.90 5.04
CA ALA A 145 5.84 -7.59 3.72
C ALA A 145 6.93 -7.20 2.71
N PHE A 146 7.97 -6.48 3.15
CA PHE A 146 9.14 -6.20 2.32
C PHE A 146 9.84 -7.48 1.87
N VAL A 147 10.11 -8.38 2.81
CA VAL A 147 10.77 -9.66 2.53
C VAL A 147 9.93 -10.49 1.56
N THR A 148 8.62 -10.64 1.80
CA THR A 148 7.74 -11.40 0.90
C THR A 148 7.68 -10.78 -0.49
N MET A 149 7.66 -9.45 -0.60
CA MET A 149 7.63 -8.73 -1.88
C MET A 149 8.92 -8.93 -2.69
N LEU A 150 10.08 -9.16 -2.05
CA LEU A 150 11.32 -9.51 -2.76
C LEU A 150 11.19 -10.81 -3.57
N PHE A 151 10.45 -11.78 -3.06
CA PHE A 151 10.23 -13.07 -3.73
C PHE A 151 9.22 -13.00 -4.89
N VAL A 152 8.43 -11.94 -5.01
CA VAL A 152 7.52 -11.75 -6.13
C VAL A 152 8.31 -11.48 -7.40
N LYS A 153 8.13 -12.32 -8.42
CA LYS A 153 8.90 -12.26 -9.69
C LYS A 153 8.07 -11.77 -10.89
N HIS A 154 6.73 -11.72 -10.77
CA HIS A 154 5.81 -11.46 -11.87
C HIS A 154 4.92 -10.23 -11.55
N GLY A 155 4.27 -9.68 -12.57
CA GLY A 155 3.36 -8.53 -12.43
C GLY A 155 4.06 -7.17 -12.41
N ASP A 156 5.35 -7.12 -12.75
CA ASP A 156 6.08 -5.87 -12.95
C ASP A 156 5.87 -5.40 -14.40
N ASN A 157 5.48 -4.13 -14.56
CA ASN A 157 5.21 -3.51 -15.85
C ASN A 157 6.47 -3.61 -16.72
N ARG A 158 6.59 -4.67 -17.50
CA ARG A 158 7.57 -4.76 -18.59
C ARG A 158 6.79 -4.60 -19.87
N ASP A 159 7.23 -3.64 -20.67
CA ASP A 159 6.74 -3.26 -21.98
C ASP A 159 5.95 -4.38 -22.66
N ILE A 160 4.66 -4.14 -22.92
CA ILE A 160 3.95 -4.88 -23.97
C ILE A 160 4.72 -4.51 -25.24
N PRO A 161 5.41 -5.45 -25.89
CA PRO A 161 6.04 -5.14 -27.17
C PRO A 161 4.96 -4.58 -28.09
N ALA A 162 5.26 -3.48 -28.75
CA ALA A 162 4.34 -2.79 -29.66
C ALA A 162 3.80 -3.69 -30.80
N GLU A 163 4.33 -4.89 -30.95
CA GLU A 163 3.94 -5.92 -31.90
C GLU A 163 2.55 -6.53 -31.63
N LYS A 164 1.99 -6.41 -30.41
CA LYS A 164 0.62 -6.91 -30.11
C LYS A 164 -0.48 -5.85 -30.19
N ALA A 165 -0.12 -4.59 -30.33
CA ALA A 165 -1.10 -3.52 -30.53
C ALA A 165 -1.58 -3.43 -31.98
N GLY A 166 -0.83 -3.99 -32.93
CA GLY A 166 -1.19 -3.99 -34.38
C GLY A 166 -2.16 -5.08 -34.79
N ASP A 167 -2.34 -6.14 -33.97
CA ASP A 167 -3.15 -7.28 -34.33
C ASP A 167 -4.64 -7.14 -33.90
N THR A 168 -4.94 -6.11 -33.09
CA THR A 168 -6.31 -5.85 -32.66
C THR A 168 -7.06 -4.89 -33.59
N ASP A 169 -6.34 -4.19 -34.48
CA ASP A 169 -6.95 -3.25 -35.44
C ASP A 169 -7.44 -3.93 -36.73
N MET A 170 -7.01 -5.18 -37.03
CA MET A 170 -7.46 -5.89 -38.20
C MET A 170 -8.84 -6.56 -38.06
N THR A 171 -9.34 -6.74 -36.85
CA THR A 171 -10.63 -7.41 -36.62
C THR A 171 -11.86 -6.51 -36.76
N VAL A 172 -11.69 -5.18 -36.76
CA VAL A 172 -12.81 -4.23 -36.92
C VAL A 172 -13.16 -4.00 -38.39
N GLU A 173 -12.18 -4.12 -39.29
CA GLU A 173 -12.39 -3.93 -40.73
C GLU A 173 -13.00 -5.16 -41.40
N GLU A 174 -12.77 -6.37 -40.85
CA GLU A 174 -13.41 -7.61 -41.35
C GLU A 174 -14.89 -7.73 -40.98
N LEU A 175 -15.35 -7.06 -39.93
CA LEU A 175 -16.76 -7.11 -39.48
C LEU A 175 -17.67 -6.10 -40.19
N THR A 176 -17.14 -5.23 -41.05
CA THR A 176 -17.93 -4.21 -41.77
C THR A 176 -18.14 -4.51 -43.26
N ASN A 177 -17.66 -5.65 -43.76
CA ASN A 177 -17.75 -6.02 -45.20
C ASN A 177 -18.61 -7.25 -45.51
N ASP A 178 -19.54 -7.63 -44.60
CA ASP A 178 -20.62 -8.63 -44.93
C ASP A 178 -22.01 -8.02 -44.78
#